data_5476ae242a4be61b53b167bbe1b7f992
#
_entry.id   5476ae242a4be61b53b167bbe1b7f992
#
_cell.length_a   1.000
_cell.length_b   1.000
_cell.length_c   1.000
_cell.angle_alpha   90.00
_cell.angle_beta   90.00
_cell.angle_gamma   90.00
#
_symmetry.space_group_name_H-M   'P 1'
#
loop_
_entity.id
_entity.type
_entity.pdbx_description
1 polymer ?
#
loop_
_entity_poly.entity_id
_entity_poly.type
_entity_poly.pdbx_seq_one_letter_code
_entity_poly.pdbx_strand_id
1 'polypeptide(L)'
;MNLKTKVLYIVSFAAFLRSFAQVIYVPSLSVMRTELDTTTAMIGMTLSVYGLCLAFAQIAYGPIVDRFDSKRILLIGLVVYLFGNLMAFFTRGIGLLLVARSFQALGIAAAAGVGIALISDLFSTNERGRAMGIFSMFNSAGAASGPVIGGLIAVWFSWRADFLILAIVTVVLLFFTFFQLPAQPVHGQIVGLRDMWLIARTRPTFGALTLGFVHFYGLYTIHTLTPILLADKMDLHEGGIGAIATMTAIGVIIGTYVGGRASDQRGMRFTLITGVTGATLAFLALTFISAIASSSMSPIVVAVALLAFGLTAGYGFAAQLNIMVDYFPAMRGTAGALQFFARFIGTTIAPLAAGFLTDGLGLPSGYGLATALLALGAVIAYFTISNPVHASEAVAK
;
A
#
# COMPACT_ATOMS: atom_id res chain seq x y z
N MET A 1 18.18 26.22 -5.85
CA MET A 1 16.84 25.56 -5.81
C MET A 1 15.94 26.35 -4.90
N ASN A 2 14.75 26.78 -5.36
CA ASN A 2 13.79 27.56 -4.57
C ASN A 2 13.31 26.75 -3.36
N LEU A 3 12.93 27.41 -2.25
CA LEU A 3 12.44 26.79 -1.03
C LEU A 3 11.27 25.81 -1.29
N LYS A 4 10.28 26.20 -2.08
CA LYS A 4 9.15 25.33 -2.48
C LYS A 4 9.62 24.02 -3.10
N THR A 5 10.61 24.09 -4.00
CA THR A 5 11.16 22.91 -4.68
C THR A 5 11.91 22.00 -3.70
N LYS A 6 12.67 22.55 -2.76
CA LYS A 6 13.37 21.77 -1.71
C LYS A 6 12.38 21.02 -0.84
N VAL A 7 11.35 21.72 -0.35
CA VAL A 7 10.28 21.11 0.47
C VAL A 7 9.60 19.99 -0.29
N LEU A 8 9.21 20.22 -1.55
CA LEU A 8 8.56 19.22 -2.39
C LEU A 8 9.40 17.94 -2.50
N TYR A 9 10.70 18.06 -2.77
CA TYR A 9 11.55 16.85 -2.88
C TYR A 9 11.76 16.14 -1.55
N ILE A 10 11.90 16.87 -0.43
CA ILE A 10 12.02 16.26 0.91
C ILE A 10 10.77 15.43 1.24
N VAL A 11 9.57 16.01 1.11
CA VAL A 11 8.34 15.31 1.44
C VAL A 11 8.02 14.19 0.43
N SER A 12 8.36 14.38 -0.85
CA SER A 12 8.21 13.33 -1.88
C SER A 12 9.14 12.15 -1.61
N PHE A 13 10.39 12.42 -1.18
CA PHE A 13 11.32 11.36 -0.81
C PHE A 13 10.90 10.64 0.48
N ALA A 14 10.31 11.35 1.44
CA ALA A 14 9.70 10.73 2.61
C ALA A 14 8.53 9.80 2.22
N ALA A 15 7.70 10.19 1.24
CA ALA A 15 6.64 9.33 0.69
C ALA A 15 7.20 8.12 -0.08
N PHE A 16 8.28 8.30 -0.85
CA PHE A 16 9.03 7.20 -1.46
C PHE A 16 9.50 6.22 -0.41
N LEU A 17 10.22 6.70 0.62
CA LEU A 17 10.76 5.87 1.70
C LEU A 17 9.66 5.09 2.43
N ARG A 18 8.50 5.69 2.67
CA ARG A 18 7.34 5.04 3.27
C ARG A 18 6.87 3.82 2.47
N SER A 19 6.69 3.99 1.16
CA SER A 19 6.20 2.91 0.29
C SER A 19 7.28 1.87 -0.01
N PHE A 20 8.53 2.30 -0.13
CA PHE A 20 9.69 1.44 -0.31
C PHE A 20 9.91 0.51 0.89
N ALA A 21 9.88 1.07 2.11
CA ALA A 21 10.07 0.32 3.36
C ALA A 21 8.98 -0.74 3.61
N GLN A 22 7.80 -0.54 3.06
CA GLN A 22 6.69 -1.46 3.21
C GLN A 22 6.94 -2.79 2.50
N VAL A 23 7.70 -2.78 1.40
CA VAL A 23 7.85 -3.92 0.49
C VAL A 23 9.29 -4.35 0.22
N ILE A 24 10.31 -3.61 0.68
CA ILE A 24 11.72 -3.90 0.39
C ILE A 24 12.13 -5.31 0.84
N TYR A 25 11.74 -5.76 2.02
CA TYR A 25 12.11 -7.05 2.60
C TYR A 25 11.20 -8.22 2.16
N VAL A 26 10.14 -7.92 1.38
CA VAL A 26 9.15 -8.93 0.93
C VAL A 26 9.79 -10.12 0.21
N PRO A 27 10.79 -9.96 -0.68
CA PRO A 27 11.43 -11.10 -1.33
C PRO A 27 12.11 -12.08 -0.36
N SER A 28 12.53 -11.58 0.80
CA SER A 28 13.25 -12.36 1.82
C SER A 28 12.34 -13.04 2.85
N LEU A 29 11.01 -12.94 2.72
CA LEU A 29 10.08 -13.49 3.72
C LEU A 29 10.28 -15.00 3.98
N SER A 30 10.61 -15.78 2.95
CA SER A 30 10.87 -17.21 3.12
C SER A 30 12.13 -17.47 3.93
N VAL A 31 13.23 -16.76 3.62
CA VAL A 31 14.51 -16.86 4.37
C VAL A 31 14.32 -16.37 5.80
N MET A 32 13.63 -15.25 6.00
CA MET A 32 13.31 -14.72 7.34
C MET A 32 12.50 -15.72 8.16
N ARG A 33 11.53 -16.39 7.54
CA ARG A 33 10.72 -17.43 8.19
C ARG A 33 11.61 -18.56 8.73
N THR A 34 12.54 -19.03 7.92
CA THR A 34 13.47 -20.11 8.29
C THR A 34 14.48 -19.66 9.34
N GLU A 35 15.14 -18.49 9.16
CA GLU A 35 16.13 -17.97 10.10
C GLU A 35 15.57 -17.60 11.46
N LEU A 36 14.31 -17.13 11.53
CA LEU A 36 13.64 -16.75 12.77
C LEU A 36 12.82 -17.90 13.39
N ASP A 37 12.94 -19.11 12.81
CA ASP A 37 12.23 -20.33 13.24
C ASP A 37 10.75 -20.07 13.52
N THR A 38 10.03 -19.63 12.48
CA THR A 38 8.63 -19.14 12.64
C THR A 38 7.72 -19.67 11.53
N THR A 39 6.40 -19.47 11.71
CA THR A 39 5.37 -19.91 10.76
C THR A 39 5.11 -18.89 9.66
N THR A 40 4.43 -19.30 8.59
CA THR A 40 3.96 -18.39 7.52
C THR A 40 3.03 -17.32 8.05
N ALA A 41 2.15 -17.66 8.99
CA ALA A 41 1.27 -16.71 9.65
C ALA A 41 2.06 -15.64 10.40
N MET A 42 3.06 -16.02 11.19
CA MET A 42 3.85 -15.09 12.00
C MET A 42 4.73 -14.17 11.14
N ILE A 43 5.34 -14.70 10.07
CA ILE A 43 6.13 -13.85 9.17
C ILE A 43 5.21 -12.90 8.38
N GLY A 44 4.02 -13.34 7.94
CA GLY A 44 2.99 -12.50 7.34
C GLY A 44 2.50 -11.41 8.30
N MET A 45 2.46 -11.70 9.61
CA MET A 45 2.08 -10.72 10.64
C MET A 45 2.99 -9.48 10.66
N THR A 46 4.23 -9.56 10.15
CA THR A 46 5.12 -8.40 9.99
C THR A 46 4.55 -7.36 9.02
N LEU A 47 3.84 -7.79 7.98
CA LEU A 47 3.11 -6.91 7.05
C LEU A 47 1.80 -6.42 7.68
N SER A 48 1.07 -7.31 8.37
CA SER A 48 -0.21 -7.00 9.01
C SER A 48 -0.08 -5.95 10.10
N VAL A 49 0.88 -6.11 11.02
CA VAL A 49 1.14 -5.14 12.10
C VAL A 49 1.57 -3.79 11.54
N TYR A 50 2.41 -3.78 10.51
CA TYR A 50 2.80 -2.55 9.83
C TYR A 50 1.58 -1.85 9.22
N GLY A 51 0.73 -2.58 8.48
CA GLY A 51 -0.49 -2.05 7.87
C GLY A 51 -1.48 -1.51 8.90
N LEU A 52 -1.67 -2.24 10.02
CA LEU A 52 -2.54 -1.84 11.12
C LEU A 52 -2.07 -0.55 11.78
N CYS A 53 -0.79 -0.50 12.13
CA CYS A 53 -0.20 0.70 12.73
C CYS A 53 -0.27 1.90 11.78
N LEU A 54 -0.06 1.70 10.46
CA LEU A 54 -0.27 2.75 9.47
C LEU A 54 -1.73 3.24 9.43
N ALA A 55 -2.71 2.33 9.47
CA ALA A 55 -4.13 2.69 9.43
C ALA A 55 -4.50 3.60 10.62
N PHE A 56 -4.12 3.21 11.82
CA PHE A 56 -4.37 4.01 13.02
C PHE A 56 -3.59 5.33 13.02
N ALA A 57 -2.32 5.27 12.61
CA ALA A 57 -1.47 6.46 12.54
C ALA A 57 -2.02 7.49 11.53
N GLN A 58 -2.56 7.07 10.39
CA GLN A 58 -3.17 7.98 9.41
C GLN A 58 -4.34 8.77 10.02
N ILE A 59 -5.19 8.10 10.81
CA ILE A 59 -6.30 8.77 11.51
C ILE A 59 -5.77 9.73 12.57
N ALA A 60 -4.75 9.34 13.33
CA ALA A 60 -4.18 10.15 14.40
C ALA A 60 -3.39 11.36 13.87
N TYR A 61 -2.63 11.18 12.78
CA TYR A 61 -1.80 12.25 12.22
C TYR A 61 -2.61 13.38 11.58
N GLY A 62 -3.84 13.15 11.12
CA GLY A 62 -4.70 14.22 10.60
C GLY A 62 -4.82 15.39 11.59
N PRO A 63 -5.46 15.20 12.77
CA PRO A 63 -5.56 16.25 13.78
C PRO A 63 -4.23 16.74 14.35
N ILE A 64 -3.18 15.88 14.36
CA ILE A 64 -1.86 16.25 14.87
C ILE A 64 -1.18 17.23 13.91
N VAL A 65 -1.21 16.96 12.59
CA VAL A 65 -0.63 17.86 11.57
C VAL A 65 -1.35 19.21 11.56
N ASP A 66 -2.64 19.23 11.85
CA ASP A 66 -3.44 20.46 11.93
C ASP A 66 -3.13 21.31 13.17
N ARG A 67 -2.59 20.70 14.24
CA ARG A 67 -2.35 21.38 15.54
C ARG A 67 -0.90 21.69 15.86
N PHE A 68 0.04 21.04 15.18
CA PHE A 68 1.45 21.16 15.47
C PHE A 68 2.26 21.45 14.20
N ASP A 69 3.44 22.04 14.38
CA ASP A 69 4.37 22.33 13.28
C ASP A 69 4.72 21.05 12.49
N SER A 70 4.42 21.06 11.21
CA SER A 70 4.66 19.96 10.28
C SER A 70 6.12 19.48 10.28
N LYS A 71 7.10 20.39 10.44
CA LYS A 71 8.52 20.05 10.56
C LYS A 71 8.79 19.19 11.80
N ARG A 72 8.27 19.61 12.96
CA ARG A 72 8.47 18.87 14.22
C ARG A 72 7.85 17.48 14.16
N ILE A 73 6.64 17.37 13.60
CA ILE A 73 5.95 16.08 13.43
C ILE A 73 6.77 15.14 12.58
N LEU A 74 7.27 15.63 11.42
CA LEU A 74 8.07 14.81 10.52
C LEU A 74 9.39 14.38 11.18
N LEU A 75 10.07 15.27 11.89
CA LEU A 75 11.33 14.94 12.59
C LEU A 75 11.10 13.87 13.65
N ILE A 76 10.09 14.03 14.51
CA ILE A 76 9.74 13.02 15.55
C ILE A 76 9.39 11.68 14.87
N GLY A 77 8.57 11.71 13.82
CA GLY A 77 8.22 10.51 13.06
C GLY A 77 9.45 9.80 12.48
N LEU A 78 10.37 10.55 11.87
CA LEU A 78 11.61 9.98 11.33
C LEU A 78 12.54 9.42 12.40
N VAL A 79 12.61 10.01 13.60
CA VAL A 79 13.39 9.47 14.73
C VAL A 79 12.78 8.14 15.21
N VAL A 80 11.45 8.07 15.36
CA VAL A 80 10.74 6.83 15.70
C VAL A 80 10.95 5.77 14.63
N TYR A 81 10.90 6.16 13.35
CA TYR A 81 11.16 5.28 12.23
C TYR A 81 12.60 4.75 12.20
N LEU A 82 13.60 5.61 12.46
CA LEU A 82 15.00 5.22 12.58
C LEU A 82 15.20 4.18 13.68
N PHE A 83 14.61 4.42 14.85
CA PHE A 83 14.66 3.47 15.96
C PHE A 83 14.07 2.10 15.57
N GLY A 84 12.91 2.09 14.92
CA GLY A 84 12.30 0.86 14.40
C GLY A 84 13.19 0.12 13.39
N ASN A 85 13.90 0.84 12.49
CA ASN A 85 14.82 0.22 11.55
C ASN A 85 16.04 -0.41 12.24
N LEU A 86 16.61 0.27 13.23
CA LEU A 86 17.73 -0.28 14.03
C LEU A 86 17.29 -1.50 14.83
N MET A 87 16.11 -1.47 15.45
CA MET A 87 15.55 -2.65 16.14
C MET A 87 15.40 -3.84 15.17
N ALA A 88 14.89 -3.60 13.96
CA ALA A 88 14.71 -4.64 12.96
C ALA A 88 16.06 -5.21 12.48
N PHE A 89 17.08 -4.39 12.30
CA PHE A 89 18.43 -4.81 11.93
C PHE A 89 19.06 -5.73 12.98
N PHE A 90 18.93 -5.41 14.27
CA PHE A 90 19.49 -6.19 15.38
C PHE A 90 18.60 -7.34 15.84
N THR A 91 17.46 -7.57 15.20
CA THR A 91 16.51 -8.60 15.65
C THR A 91 17.08 -10.02 15.53
N ARG A 92 16.77 -10.86 16.52
CA ARG A 92 17.09 -12.30 16.54
C ARG A 92 15.83 -13.17 16.68
N GLY A 93 14.63 -12.57 16.70
CA GLY A 93 13.39 -13.31 16.84
C GLY A 93 12.20 -12.53 16.33
N ILE A 94 11.15 -13.24 15.95
CA ILE A 94 9.96 -12.66 15.33
C ILE A 94 9.25 -11.62 16.22
N GLY A 95 9.21 -11.81 17.53
CA GLY A 95 8.57 -10.87 18.45
C GLY A 95 9.17 -9.47 18.41
N LEU A 96 10.52 -9.37 18.46
CA LEU A 96 11.20 -8.09 18.35
C LEU A 96 11.01 -7.46 16.96
N LEU A 97 10.96 -8.27 15.91
CA LEU A 97 10.68 -7.78 14.56
C LEU A 97 9.28 -7.17 14.47
N LEU A 98 8.25 -7.80 15.05
CA LEU A 98 6.88 -7.25 15.07
C LEU A 98 6.81 -5.90 15.79
N VAL A 99 7.50 -5.77 16.92
CA VAL A 99 7.60 -4.49 17.64
C VAL A 99 8.33 -3.45 16.79
N ALA A 100 9.44 -3.81 16.16
CA ALA A 100 10.18 -2.94 15.25
C ALA A 100 9.31 -2.45 14.08
N ARG A 101 8.51 -3.33 13.48
CA ARG A 101 7.55 -3.00 12.41
C ARG A 101 6.48 -2.01 12.86
N SER A 102 6.03 -2.11 14.12
CA SER A 102 5.09 -1.15 14.70
C SER A 102 5.72 0.25 14.79
N PHE A 103 6.94 0.36 15.32
CA PHE A 103 7.67 1.63 15.38
C PHE A 103 7.94 2.22 13.99
N GLN A 104 8.35 1.40 13.04
CA GLN A 104 8.53 1.82 11.65
C GLN A 104 7.25 2.42 11.06
N ALA A 105 6.12 1.72 11.20
CA ALA A 105 4.84 2.18 10.66
C ALA A 105 4.37 3.49 11.30
N LEU A 106 4.40 3.56 12.64
CA LEU A 106 3.99 4.75 13.40
C LEU A 106 4.86 5.96 13.04
N GLY A 107 6.18 5.76 12.91
CA GLY A 107 7.09 6.84 12.60
C GLY A 107 6.93 7.38 11.18
N ILE A 108 6.91 6.49 10.16
CA ILE A 108 6.87 6.91 8.76
C ILE A 108 5.48 7.39 8.30
N ALA A 109 4.42 7.08 9.06
CA ALA A 109 3.07 7.53 8.74
C ALA A 109 2.95 9.06 8.69
N ALA A 110 3.75 9.77 9.48
CA ALA A 110 3.83 11.23 9.46
C ALA A 110 4.14 11.80 8.06
N ALA A 111 4.95 11.10 7.27
CA ALA A 111 5.40 11.56 5.96
C ALA A 111 4.25 11.85 4.98
N ALA A 112 3.17 11.07 5.02
CA ALA A 112 2.04 11.26 4.12
C ALA A 112 1.21 12.50 4.50
N GLY A 113 0.81 12.63 5.77
CA GLY A 113 0.01 13.76 6.25
C GLY A 113 0.76 15.08 6.12
N VAL A 114 2.01 15.12 6.60
CA VAL A 114 2.88 16.29 6.50
C VAL A 114 3.15 16.66 5.04
N GLY A 115 3.39 15.69 4.17
CA GLY A 115 3.64 15.95 2.75
C GLY A 115 2.47 16.62 2.05
N ILE A 116 1.26 16.12 2.27
CA ILE A 116 0.03 16.69 1.68
C ILE A 116 -0.22 18.11 2.23
N ALA A 117 -0.08 18.30 3.55
CA ALA A 117 -0.28 19.60 4.19
C ALA A 117 0.70 20.65 3.62
N LEU A 118 2.01 20.35 3.63
CA LEU A 118 3.04 21.29 3.14
C LEU A 118 2.89 21.62 1.65
N ILE A 119 2.49 20.66 0.81
CA ILE A 119 2.20 20.93 -0.60
C ILE A 119 0.98 21.84 -0.72
N SER A 120 -0.04 21.61 0.08
CA SER A 120 -1.27 22.43 0.05
C SER A 120 -1.03 23.86 0.51
N ASP A 121 -0.13 24.07 1.47
CA ASP A 121 0.17 25.39 2.03
C ASP A 121 1.14 26.22 1.15
N LEU A 122 2.14 25.56 0.54
CA LEU A 122 3.21 26.25 -0.18
C LEU A 122 2.92 26.47 -1.66
N PHE A 123 2.05 25.66 -2.26
CA PHE A 123 1.77 25.71 -3.70
C PHE A 123 0.40 26.33 -3.98
N SER A 124 0.35 27.29 -4.91
CA SER A 124 -0.89 27.87 -5.40
C SER A 124 -1.80 26.80 -6.04
N THR A 125 -3.09 27.10 -6.15
CA THR A 125 -4.07 26.16 -6.73
C THR A 125 -3.67 25.63 -8.10
N ASN A 126 -3.04 26.48 -8.93
CA ASN A 126 -2.57 26.13 -10.28
C ASN A 126 -1.30 25.25 -10.28
N GLU A 127 -0.47 25.34 -9.24
CA GLU A 127 0.79 24.58 -9.11
C GLU A 127 0.59 23.28 -8.33
N ARG A 128 -0.44 23.21 -7.45
CA ARG A 128 -0.69 22.11 -6.51
C ARG A 128 -0.87 20.77 -7.21
N GLY A 129 -1.59 20.74 -8.32
CA GLY A 129 -1.79 19.51 -9.10
C GLY A 129 -0.47 18.89 -9.57
N ARG A 130 0.47 19.71 -10.08
CA ARG A 130 1.79 19.25 -10.49
C ARG A 130 2.63 18.77 -9.30
N ALA A 131 2.61 19.50 -8.18
CA ALA A 131 3.34 19.12 -6.97
C ALA A 131 2.84 17.80 -6.38
N MET A 132 1.51 17.60 -6.30
CA MET A 132 0.89 16.34 -5.87
C MET A 132 1.20 15.20 -6.84
N GLY A 133 1.29 15.46 -8.14
CA GLY A 133 1.71 14.50 -9.15
C GLY A 133 3.14 13.98 -8.88
N ILE A 134 4.09 14.88 -8.60
CA ILE A 134 5.47 14.53 -8.24
C ILE A 134 5.49 13.70 -6.94
N PHE A 135 4.78 14.14 -5.90
CA PHE A 135 4.65 13.42 -4.64
C PHE A 135 4.12 11.98 -4.84
N SER A 136 3.06 11.82 -5.63
CA SER A 136 2.47 10.52 -5.95
C SER A 136 3.39 9.64 -6.78
N MET A 137 4.15 10.24 -7.72
CA MET A 137 5.16 9.53 -8.53
C MET A 137 6.26 8.93 -7.64
N PHE A 138 6.81 9.70 -6.70
CA PHE A 138 7.80 9.21 -5.74
C PHE A 138 7.24 8.09 -4.86
N ASN A 139 6.02 8.24 -4.35
CA ASN A 139 5.36 7.21 -3.56
C ASN A 139 5.19 5.89 -4.35
N SER A 140 4.78 5.97 -5.62
CA SER A 140 4.62 4.79 -6.48
C SER A 140 5.96 4.17 -6.86
N ALA A 141 6.98 5.00 -7.13
CA ALA A 141 8.34 4.52 -7.42
C ALA A 141 8.93 3.73 -6.25
N GLY A 142 8.66 4.15 -5.00
CA GLY A 142 9.07 3.41 -3.80
C GLY A 142 8.46 2.01 -3.77
N ALA A 143 7.15 1.89 -3.97
CA ALA A 143 6.47 0.60 -3.99
C ALA A 143 6.96 -0.31 -5.15
N ALA A 144 7.23 0.27 -6.32
CA ALA A 144 7.67 -0.49 -7.49
C ALA A 144 9.13 -0.98 -7.38
N SER A 145 10.02 -0.14 -6.83
CA SER A 145 11.46 -0.46 -6.73
C SER A 145 11.82 -1.34 -5.52
N GLY A 146 10.97 -1.34 -4.49
CA GLY A 146 11.25 -2.03 -3.23
C GLY A 146 11.61 -3.50 -3.40
N PRO A 147 10.78 -4.33 -4.04
CA PRO A 147 11.06 -5.76 -4.16
C PRO A 147 12.34 -6.08 -4.95
N VAL A 148 12.64 -5.34 -6.03
CA VAL A 148 13.87 -5.56 -6.80
C VAL A 148 15.11 -5.21 -5.98
N ILE A 149 15.12 -4.01 -5.40
CA ILE A 149 16.27 -3.52 -4.65
C ILE A 149 16.49 -4.37 -3.40
N GLY A 150 15.42 -4.70 -2.66
CA GLY A 150 15.52 -5.55 -1.48
C GLY A 150 15.95 -6.97 -1.80
N GLY A 151 15.41 -7.56 -2.85
CA GLY A 151 15.88 -8.88 -3.31
C GLY A 151 17.36 -8.90 -3.70
N LEU A 152 17.87 -7.86 -4.36
CA LEU A 152 19.29 -7.71 -4.69
C LEU A 152 20.16 -7.53 -3.44
N ILE A 153 19.72 -6.69 -2.49
CA ILE A 153 20.44 -6.49 -1.22
C ILE A 153 20.51 -7.79 -0.44
N ALA A 154 19.41 -8.55 -0.37
CA ALA A 154 19.36 -9.81 0.34
C ALA A 154 20.34 -10.86 -0.22
N VAL A 155 20.48 -10.94 -1.55
CA VAL A 155 21.46 -11.85 -2.21
C VAL A 155 22.90 -11.51 -1.84
N TRP A 156 23.25 -10.21 -1.74
CA TRP A 156 24.64 -9.80 -1.56
C TRP A 156 25.06 -9.68 -0.10
N PHE A 157 24.11 -9.42 0.77
CA PHE A 157 24.38 -9.17 2.20
C PHE A 157 23.50 -10.04 3.12
N SER A 158 22.28 -9.66 3.35
CA SER A 158 21.21 -10.42 4.02
C SER A 158 19.97 -9.52 4.07
N TRP A 159 18.80 -10.06 4.40
CA TRP A 159 17.58 -9.30 4.62
C TRP A 159 17.70 -8.22 5.72
N ARG A 160 18.62 -8.41 6.67
CA ARG A 160 18.89 -7.41 7.71
C ARG A 160 19.47 -6.12 7.13
N ALA A 161 20.23 -6.21 6.05
CA ALA A 161 20.80 -5.05 5.37
C ALA A 161 19.72 -4.12 4.78
N ASP A 162 18.53 -4.64 4.43
CA ASP A 162 17.41 -3.81 4.03
C ASP A 162 17.05 -2.78 5.11
N PHE A 163 16.99 -3.21 6.37
CA PHE A 163 16.68 -2.34 7.49
C PHE A 163 17.82 -1.37 7.83
N LEU A 164 19.07 -1.81 7.66
CA LEU A 164 20.24 -0.93 7.84
C LEU A 164 20.26 0.18 6.78
N ILE A 165 20.01 -0.15 5.52
CA ILE A 165 19.92 0.84 4.44
C ILE A 165 18.78 1.83 4.70
N LEU A 166 17.61 1.34 5.15
CA LEU A 166 16.51 2.20 5.56
C LEU A 166 16.91 3.13 6.72
N ALA A 167 17.68 2.64 7.70
CA ALA A 167 18.18 3.46 8.79
C ALA A 167 19.13 4.57 8.27
N ILE A 168 20.10 4.23 7.41
CA ILE A 168 21.05 5.19 6.81
C ILE A 168 20.29 6.26 6.02
N VAL A 169 19.37 5.85 5.14
CA VAL A 169 18.55 6.76 4.35
C VAL A 169 17.71 7.68 5.23
N THR A 170 17.20 7.14 6.35
CA THR A 170 16.43 7.93 7.33
C THR A 170 17.29 9.01 7.99
N VAL A 171 18.55 8.71 8.35
CA VAL A 171 19.49 9.71 8.90
C VAL A 171 19.73 10.84 7.88
N VAL A 172 19.93 10.50 6.62
CA VAL A 172 20.09 11.50 5.55
C VAL A 172 18.83 12.36 5.41
N LEU A 173 17.64 11.74 5.44
CA LEU A 173 16.38 12.46 5.36
C LEU A 173 16.13 13.33 6.60
N LEU A 174 16.50 12.88 7.80
CA LEU A 174 16.49 13.67 9.04
C LEU A 174 17.35 14.91 8.89
N PHE A 175 18.57 14.76 8.39
CA PHE A 175 19.48 15.89 8.17
C PHE A 175 18.85 16.94 7.24
N PHE A 176 18.35 16.53 6.07
CA PHE A 176 17.71 17.47 5.14
C PHE A 176 16.43 18.10 5.71
N THR A 177 15.61 17.32 6.44
CA THR A 177 14.40 17.83 7.09
C THR A 177 14.75 18.87 8.15
N PHE A 178 15.76 18.61 8.97
CA PHE A 178 16.16 19.51 10.04
C PHE A 178 16.67 20.86 9.51
N PHE A 179 17.52 20.85 8.48
CA PHE A 179 18.17 22.06 7.98
C PHE A 179 17.38 22.81 6.90
N GLN A 180 16.54 22.13 6.13
CA GLN A 180 15.93 22.75 4.94
C GLN A 180 14.40 22.89 5.02
N LEU A 181 13.71 22.16 5.92
CA LEU A 181 12.27 22.30 6.06
C LEU A 181 11.97 23.51 6.97
N PRO A 182 11.17 24.50 6.51
CA PRO A 182 10.75 25.62 7.35
C PRO A 182 9.71 25.17 8.37
N ALA A 183 9.68 25.82 9.54
CA ALA A 183 8.54 25.73 10.45
C ALA A 183 7.30 26.35 9.79
N GLN A 184 6.14 25.73 9.94
CA GLN A 184 4.90 26.21 9.32
C GLN A 184 3.88 26.56 10.41
N PRO A 185 3.11 27.65 10.21
CA PRO A 185 1.98 27.98 11.06
C PRO A 185 0.90 26.92 10.95
N VAL A 186 0.19 26.72 12.04
CA VAL A 186 -0.84 25.71 12.21
C VAL A 186 -2.16 26.20 11.59
N HIS A 187 -2.76 25.42 10.69
CA HIS A 187 -4.07 25.70 10.11
C HIS A 187 -4.84 24.38 10.01
N GLY A 188 -6.00 24.26 10.64
CA GLY A 188 -6.75 23.02 10.48
C GLY A 188 -8.23 23.08 10.82
N GLN A 189 -9.05 22.42 10.00
CA GLN A 189 -10.42 22.04 10.31
C GLN A 189 -10.45 20.55 10.69
N ILE A 190 -11.05 20.25 11.84
CA ILE A 190 -11.18 18.89 12.35
C ILE A 190 -12.36 18.21 11.64
N VAL A 191 -12.10 17.14 10.90
CA VAL A 191 -13.13 16.26 10.37
C VAL A 191 -13.63 15.33 11.48
N GLY A 192 -14.94 15.28 11.72
CA GLY A 192 -15.55 14.49 12.77
C GLY A 192 -15.71 13.01 12.38
N LEU A 193 -15.54 12.09 13.32
CA LEU A 193 -15.83 10.65 13.13
C LEU A 193 -17.28 10.37 12.73
N ARG A 194 -18.20 11.27 13.12
CA ARG A 194 -19.62 11.21 12.74
C ARG A 194 -19.81 11.34 11.24
N ASP A 195 -19.05 12.22 10.58
CA ASP A 195 -19.16 12.45 9.13
C ASP A 195 -18.66 11.23 8.36
N MET A 196 -17.58 10.60 8.84
CA MET A 196 -17.07 9.33 8.28
C MET A 196 -18.13 8.22 8.34
N TRP A 197 -18.86 8.12 9.46
CA TRP A 197 -19.92 7.13 9.63
C TRP A 197 -21.12 7.36 8.70
N LEU A 198 -21.53 8.61 8.52
CA LEU A 198 -22.62 8.97 7.61
C LEU A 198 -22.29 8.61 6.16
N ILE A 199 -21.06 8.90 5.71
CA ILE A 199 -20.56 8.54 4.39
C ILE A 199 -20.53 7.01 4.22
N ALA A 200 -20.01 6.26 5.20
CA ALA A 200 -19.84 4.82 5.13
C ALA A 200 -21.15 4.03 4.92
N ARG A 201 -22.30 4.58 5.38
CA ARG A 201 -23.60 3.90 5.35
C ARG A 201 -24.30 3.92 4.00
N THR A 202 -23.85 4.74 3.05
CA THR A 202 -24.51 4.81 1.74
C THR A 202 -24.15 3.59 0.87
N ARG A 203 -25.13 3.07 0.10
CA ARG A 203 -24.93 1.91 -0.77
C ARG A 203 -23.74 2.03 -1.72
N PRO A 204 -23.57 3.16 -2.46
CA PRO A 204 -22.46 3.30 -3.37
C PRO A 204 -21.08 3.32 -2.67
N THR A 205 -21.02 3.94 -1.47
CA THR A 205 -19.81 3.96 -0.65
C THR A 205 -19.43 2.56 -0.20
N PHE A 206 -20.39 1.76 0.24
CA PHE A 206 -20.12 0.38 0.65
C PHE A 206 -19.46 -0.42 -0.46
N GLY A 207 -19.93 -0.31 -1.71
CA GLY A 207 -19.29 -0.94 -2.86
C GLY A 207 -17.88 -0.44 -3.13
N ALA A 208 -17.67 0.88 -3.08
CA ALA A 208 -16.36 1.48 -3.31
C ALA A 208 -15.34 1.07 -2.21
N LEU A 209 -15.76 1.04 -0.94
CA LEU A 209 -14.94 0.59 0.18
C LEU A 209 -14.61 -0.90 0.08
N THR A 210 -15.60 -1.72 -0.30
CA THR A 210 -15.38 -3.16 -0.55
C THR A 210 -14.32 -3.38 -1.62
N LEU A 211 -14.37 -2.64 -2.73
CA LEU A 211 -13.34 -2.72 -3.77
C LEU A 211 -11.96 -2.30 -3.26
N GLY A 212 -11.90 -1.23 -2.44
CA GLY A 212 -10.66 -0.83 -1.78
C GLY A 212 -10.07 -1.96 -0.93
N PHE A 213 -10.92 -2.56 -0.10
CA PHE A 213 -10.54 -3.67 0.76
C PHE A 213 -10.04 -4.89 -0.04
N VAL A 214 -10.83 -5.42 -0.99
CA VAL A 214 -10.50 -6.69 -1.68
C VAL A 214 -9.29 -6.57 -2.60
N HIS A 215 -9.08 -5.43 -3.26
CA HIS A 215 -7.89 -5.22 -4.09
C HIS A 215 -6.61 -5.19 -3.24
N PHE A 216 -6.63 -4.50 -2.10
CA PHE A 216 -5.47 -4.45 -1.22
C PHE A 216 -5.29 -5.74 -0.42
N TYR A 217 -6.38 -6.45 -0.12
CA TYR A 217 -6.31 -7.82 0.37
C TYR A 217 -5.56 -8.72 -0.63
N GLY A 218 -5.96 -8.72 -1.91
CA GLY A 218 -5.27 -9.46 -2.96
C GLY A 218 -3.79 -9.06 -3.08
N LEU A 219 -3.49 -7.77 -3.16
CA LEU A 219 -2.12 -7.27 -3.28
C LEU A 219 -1.22 -7.77 -2.14
N TYR A 220 -1.71 -7.76 -0.90
CA TYR A 220 -0.93 -8.20 0.25
C TYR A 220 -0.90 -9.71 0.45
N THR A 221 -1.89 -10.44 -0.06
CA THR A 221 -1.80 -11.89 -0.25
C THR A 221 -0.64 -12.25 -1.17
N ILE A 222 -0.48 -11.54 -2.31
CA ILE A 222 0.66 -11.69 -3.22
C ILE A 222 1.97 -11.41 -2.48
N HIS A 223 2.10 -10.30 -1.77
CA HIS A 223 3.31 -9.95 -1.06
C HIS A 223 3.69 -10.99 0.01
N THR A 224 2.73 -11.67 0.61
CA THR A 224 2.99 -12.69 1.63
C THR A 224 3.31 -14.05 1.04
N LEU A 225 2.49 -14.53 0.10
CA LEU A 225 2.57 -15.91 -0.36
C LEU A 225 3.46 -16.11 -1.58
N THR A 226 3.63 -15.09 -2.44
CA THR A 226 4.45 -15.26 -3.65
C THR A 226 5.93 -15.53 -3.35
N PRO A 227 6.60 -14.84 -2.41
CA PRO A 227 7.97 -15.19 -2.04
C PRO A 227 8.10 -16.64 -1.55
N ILE A 228 7.13 -17.10 -0.77
CA ILE A 228 7.08 -18.47 -0.23
C ILE A 228 6.84 -19.47 -1.36
N LEU A 229 5.91 -19.20 -2.27
CA LEU A 229 5.65 -20.03 -3.45
C LEU A 229 6.90 -20.19 -4.32
N LEU A 230 7.58 -19.08 -4.61
CA LEU A 230 8.75 -19.05 -5.50
C LEU A 230 9.97 -19.71 -4.84
N ALA A 231 10.20 -19.48 -3.54
CA ALA A 231 11.29 -20.10 -2.81
C ALA A 231 11.02 -21.60 -2.56
N ASP A 232 9.91 -21.94 -1.91
CA ASP A 232 9.67 -23.29 -1.40
C ASP A 232 9.28 -24.31 -2.51
N LYS A 233 8.66 -23.84 -3.60
CA LYS A 233 8.17 -24.73 -4.69
C LYS A 233 8.97 -24.63 -5.98
N MET A 234 9.68 -23.53 -6.21
CA MET A 234 10.38 -23.27 -7.46
C MET A 234 11.89 -23.02 -7.29
N ASP A 235 12.42 -23.16 -6.05
CA ASP A 235 13.83 -22.99 -5.68
C ASP A 235 14.47 -21.67 -6.15
N LEU A 236 13.68 -20.57 -6.15
CA LEU A 236 14.19 -19.27 -6.51
C LEU A 236 14.87 -18.57 -5.32
N HIS A 237 16.01 -17.94 -5.60
CA HIS A 237 16.68 -17.05 -4.67
C HIS A 237 16.00 -15.66 -4.61
N GLU A 238 16.31 -14.85 -3.60
CA GLU A 238 15.63 -13.58 -3.28
C GLU A 238 15.66 -12.56 -4.44
N GLY A 239 16.77 -12.50 -5.19
CA GLY A 239 16.89 -11.62 -6.35
C GLY A 239 15.91 -11.98 -7.47
N GLY A 240 15.72 -13.27 -7.75
CA GLY A 240 14.71 -13.77 -8.70
C GLY A 240 13.28 -13.49 -8.21
N ILE A 241 13.03 -13.72 -6.92
CA ILE A 241 11.75 -13.40 -6.27
C ILE A 241 11.43 -11.92 -6.39
N GLY A 242 12.40 -11.04 -6.09
CA GLY A 242 12.24 -9.60 -6.21
C GLY A 242 11.91 -9.13 -7.62
N ALA A 243 12.62 -9.70 -8.63
CA ALA A 243 12.35 -9.40 -10.04
C ALA A 243 10.93 -9.80 -10.46
N ILE A 244 10.46 -10.98 -10.06
CA ILE A 244 9.12 -11.47 -10.36
C ILE A 244 8.06 -10.66 -9.61
N ALA A 245 8.25 -10.35 -8.34
CA ALA A 245 7.32 -9.56 -7.53
C ALA A 245 7.09 -8.15 -8.13
N THR A 246 8.11 -7.58 -8.78
CA THR A 246 8.02 -6.26 -9.45
C THR A 246 7.02 -6.25 -10.59
N MET A 247 6.70 -7.39 -11.21
CA MET A 247 5.70 -7.47 -12.28
C MET A 247 4.33 -6.97 -11.82
N THR A 248 3.97 -7.18 -10.55
CA THR A 248 2.74 -6.60 -9.98
C THR A 248 2.77 -5.07 -10.02
N ALA A 249 3.86 -4.44 -9.61
CA ALA A 249 3.98 -2.98 -9.58
C ALA A 249 3.99 -2.38 -10.99
N ILE A 250 4.69 -3.00 -11.95
CA ILE A 250 4.67 -2.62 -13.36
C ILE A 250 3.23 -2.70 -13.89
N GLY A 251 2.53 -3.79 -13.62
CA GLY A 251 1.13 -3.97 -14.00
C GLY A 251 0.25 -2.87 -13.42
N VAL A 252 0.38 -2.56 -12.13
CA VAL A 252 -0.41 -1.49 -11.48
C VAL A 252 -0.17 -0.13 -12.13
N ILE A 253 1.08 0.22 -12.45
CA ILE A 253 1.41 1.50 -13.09
C ILE A 253 0.74 1.60 -14.47
N ILE A 254 0.92 0.59 -15.32
CA ILE A 254 0.33 0.55 -16.67
C ILE A 254 -1.20 0.51 -16.57
N GLY A 255 -1.74 -0.35 -15.70
CA GLY A 255 -3.16 -0.49 -15.47
C GLY A 255 -3.82 0.81 -15.02
N THR A 256 -3.19 1.55 -14.09
CA THR A 256 -3.72 2.83 -13.60
C THR A 256 -3.78 3.88 -14.71
N TYR A 257 -2.76 3.93 -15.57
CA TYR A 257 -2.75 4.85 -16.71
C TYR A 257 -3.86 4.54 -17.72
N VAL A 258 -4.01 3.26 -18.09
CA VAL A 258 -5.06 2.81 -19.03
C VAL A 258 -6.45 2.96 -18.41
N GLY A 259 -6.59 2.59 -17.13
CA GLY A 259 -7.84 2.68 -16.38
C GLY A 259 -8.33 4.11 -16.18
N GLY A 260 -7.41 5.07 -15.96
CA GLY A 260 -7.78 6.49 -15.93
C GLY A 260 -8.47 6.93 -17.21
N ARG A 261 -7.87 6.65 -18.37
CA ARG A 261 -8.48 6.95 -19.68
C ARG A 261 -9.80 6.21 -19.92
N ALA A 262 -9.88 4.95 -19.53
CA ALA A 262 -11.10 4.16 -19.67
C ALA A 262 -12.22 4.70 -18.77
N SER A 263 -11.88 5.18 -17.57
CA SER A 263 -12.82 5.82 -16.66
C SER A 263 -13.46 7.08 -17.28
N ASP A 264 -12.63 7.91 -17.96
CA ASP A 264 -13.12 9.10 -18.66
C ASP A 264 -14.02 8.77 -19.87
N GLN A 265 -13.71 7.69 -20.62
CA GLN A 265 -14.41 7.32 -21.86
C GLN A 265 -15.64 6.45 -21.63
N ARG A 266 -15.56 5.48 -20.70
CA ARG A 266 -16.58 4.44 -20.48
C ARG A 266 -17.29 4.55 -19.12
N GLY A 267 -16.86 5.50 -18.28
CA GLY A 267 -17.38 5.74 -16.95
C GLY A 267 -16.72 4.89 -15.87
N MET A 268 -16.80 5.41 -14.64
CA MET A 268 -16.13 4.83 -13.47
C MET A 268 -16.67 3.45 -13.12
N ARG A 269 -18.00 3.26 -13.19
CA ARG A 269 -18.63 1.97 -12.88
C ARG A 269 -18.10 0.85 -13.76
N PHE A 270 -18.02 1.07 -15.07
CA PHE A 270 -17.49 0.08 -16.01
C PHE A 270 -16.04 -0.27 -15.68
N THR A 271 -15.20 0.75 -15.44
CA THR A 271 -13.79 0.57 -15.12
C THR A 271 -13.57 -0.20 -13.82
N LEU A 272 -14.39 0.06 -12.80
CA LEU A 272 -14.31 -0.64 -11.51
C LEU A 272 -14.71 -2.11 -11.62
N ILE A 273 -15.82 -2.41 -12.29
CA ILE A 273 -16.31 -3.79 -12.44
C ILE A 273 -15.37 -4.61 -13.30
N THR A 274 -14.92 -4.09 -14.46
CA THR A 274 -13.98 -4.82 -15.33
C THR A 274 -12.63 -5.03 -14.65
N GLY A 275 -12.14 -4.05 -13.90
CA GLY A 275 -10.89 -4.15 -13.14
C GLY A 275 -10.93 -5.26 -12.08
N VAL A 276 -11.96 -5.31 -11.24
CA VAL A 276 -12.08 -6.33 -10.19
C VAL A 276 -12.36 -7.72 -10.77
N THR A 277 -13.12 -7.82 -11.87
CA THR A 277 -13.35 -9.10 -12.55
C THR A 277 -12.05 -9.66 -13.12
N GLY A 278 -11.25 -8.81 -13.79
CA GLY A 278 -9.94 -9.21 -14.31
C GLY A 278 -8.97 -9.59 -13.18
N ALA A 279 -8.97 -8.87 -12.05
CA ALA A 279 -8.18 -9.20 -10.87
C ALA A 279 -8.60 -10.56 -10.27
N THR A 280 -9.90 -10.87 -10.26
CA THR A 280 -10.42 -12.18 -9.83
C THR A 280 -9.88 -13.30 -10.71
N LEU A 281 -9.92 -13.14 -12.04
CA LEU A 281 -9.40 -14.14 -12.99
C LEU A 281 -7.88 -14.35 -12.82
N ALA A 282 -7.12 -13.28 -12.62
CA ALA A 282 -5.69 -13.37 -12.37
C ALA A 282 -5.39 -14.11 -11.05
N PHE A 283 -6.17 -13.88 -10.00
CA PHE A 283 -6.05 -14.61 -8.74
C PHE A 283 -6.49 -16.07 -8.85
N LEU A 284 -7.49 -16.36 -9.63
CA LEU A 284 -7.90 -17.74 -9.94
C LEU A 284 -6.74 -18.50 -10.59
N ALA A 285 -6.05 -17.87 -11.58
CA ALA A 285 -4.86 -18.44 -12.17
C ALA A 285 -3.74 -18.67 -11.15
N LEU A 286 -3.46 -17.71 -10.25
CA LEU A 286 -2.48 -17.88 -9.16
C LEU A 286 -2.87 -19.02 -8.22
N THR A 287 -4.14 -19.22 -7.92
CA THR A 287 -4.63 -20.33 -7.12
C THR A 287 -4.30 -21.69 -7.79
N PHE A 288 -4.59 -21.82 -9.08
CA PHE A 288 -4.24 -23.02 -9.83
C PHE A 288 -2.73 -23.23 -9.94
N ILE A 289 -1.97 -22.18 -10.26
CA ILE A 289 -0.51 -22.24 -10.32
C ILE A 289 0.06 -22.73 -8.98
N SER A 290 -0.41 -22.19 -7.86
CA SER A 290 0.07 -22.57 -6.52
C SER A 290 -0.23 -24.02 -6.16
N ALA A 291 -1.31 -24.61 -6.73
CA ALA A 291 -1.68 -26.01 -6.51
C ALA A 291 -0.79 -27.00 -7.28
N ILE A 292 -0.30 -26.61 -8.46
CA ILE A 292 0.53 -27.47 -9.33
C ILE A 292 2.01 -27.10 -9.35
N ALA A 293 2.41 -26.08 -8.59
CA ALA A 293 3.78 -25.55 -8.58
C ALA A 293 4.81 -26.60 -8.17
N SER A 294 5.90 -26.66 -8.94
CA SER A 294 7.05 -27.54 -8.73
C SER A 294 8.34 -26.87 -9.21
N SER A 295 9.48 -27.41 -8.82
CA SER A 295 10.82 -26.91 -9.24
C SER A 295 11.05 -26.98 -10.76
N SER A 296 10.32 -27.85 -11.47
CA SER A 296 10.37 -27.95 -12.94
C SER A 296 9.49 -26.89 -13.66
N MET A 297 8.63 -26.18 -12.95
CA MET A 297 7.74 -25.18 -13.53
C MET A 297 8.49 -23.85 -13.74
N SER A 298 8.32 -23.26 -14.91
CA SER A 298 8.91 -21.94 -15.20
C SER A 298 8.31 -20.84 -14.31
N PRO A 299 9.13 -20.09 -13.53
CA PRO A 299 8.64 -18.97 -12.71
C PRO A 299 8.01 -17.82 -13.52
N ILE A 300 8.23 -17.79 -14.83
CA ILE A 300 7.61 -16.82 -15.74
C ILE A 300 6.08 -16.91 -15.70
N VAL A 301 5.51 -18.09 -15.45
CA VAL A 301 4.06 -18.28 -15.35
C VAL A 301 3.49 -17.47 -14.18
N VAL A 302 4.20 -17.47 -13.04
CA VAL A 302 3.84 -16.62 -11.88
C VAL A 302 4.01 -15.14 -12.24
N ALA A 303 5.11 -14.76 -12.89
CA ALA A 303 5.36 -13.37 -13.31
C ALA A 303 4.23 -12.82 -14.21
N VAL A 304 3.75 -13.62 -15.17
CA VAL A 304 2.63 -13.26 -16.06
C VAL A 304 1.34 -13.09 -15.26
N ALA A 305 1.03 -13.99 -14.32
CA ALA A 305 -0.16 -13.89 -13.49
C ALA A 305 -0.11 -12.66 -12.57
N LEU A 306 1.06 -12.33 -12.01
CA LEU A 306 1.28 -11.12 -11.20
C LEU A 306 1.12 -9.84 -12.04
N LEU A 307 1.66 -9.82 -13.25
CA LEU A 307 1.49 -8.72 -14.19
C LEU A 307 0.00 -8.53 -14.55
N ALA A 308 -0.70 -9.61 -14.83
CA ALA A 308 -2.14 -9.59 -15.15
C ALA A 308 -2.97 -9.05 -13.96
N PHE A 309 -2.67 -9.50 -12.73
CA PHE A 309 -3.30 -8.94 -11.53
C PHE A 309 -2.98 -7.45 -11.38
N GLY A 310 -1.72 -7.06 -11.51
CA GLY A 310 -1.32 -5.65 -11.41
C GLY A 310 -2.03 -4.76 -12.44
N LEU A 311 -2.09 -5.20 -13.71
CA LEU A 311 -2.80 -4.49 -14.78
C LEU A 311 -4.28 -4.29 -14.46
N THR A 312 -4.96 -5.34 -14.03
CA THR A 312 -6.40 -5.31 -13.79
C THR A 312 -6.77 -4.59 -12.49
N ALA A 313 -5.99 -4.76 -11.42
CA ALA A 313 -6.15 -4.01 -10.18
C ALA A 313 -5.87 -2.51 -10.39
N GLY A 314 -4.75 -2.19 -11.06
CA GLY A 314 -4.38 -0.81 -11.40
C GLY A 314 -5.45 -0.14 -12.25
N TYR A 315 -6.04 -0.84 -13.21
CA TYR A 315 -7.14 -0.35 -14.04
C TYR A 315 -8.31 0.20 -13.22
N GLY A 316 -8.63 -0.42 -12.08
CA GLY A 316 -9.66 0.05 -11.15
C GLY A 316 -9.21 1.15 -10.17
N PHE A 317 -7.91 1.29 -9.86
CA PHE A 317 -7.43 2.12 -8.75
C PHE A 317 -7.70 3.62 -8.90
N ALA A 318 -7.56 4.17 -10.12
CA ALA A 318 -7.87 5.58 -10.38
C ALA A 318 -9.36 5.87 -10.17
N ALA A 319 -10.23 5.01 -10.71
CA ALA A 319 -11.67 5.14 -10.56
C ALA A 319 -12.14 4.97 -9.11
N GLN A 320 -11.47 4.13 -8.30
CA GLN A 320 -11.82 3.96 -6.87
C GLN A 320 -11.66 5.22 -6.02
N LEU A 321 -10.63 6.01 -6.27
CA LEU A 321 -10.44 7.27 -5.53
C LEU A 321 -11.40 8.34 -6.02
N ASN A 322 -11.56 8.46 -7.34
CA ASN A 322 -12.38 9.48 -7.94
C ASN A 322 -13.86 9.30 -7.60
N ILE A 323 -14.37 8.07 -7.64
CA ILE A 323 -15.80 7.79 -7.37
C ILE A 323 -16.20 8.21 -5.94
N MET A 324 -15.32 8.02 -4.96
CA MET A 324 -15.57 8.44 -3.58
C MET A 324 -15.59 9.96 -3.45
N VAL A 325 -14.71 10.65 -4.17
CA VAL A 325 -14.64 12.12 -4.19
C VAL A 325 -15.85 12.72 -4.90
N ASP A 326 -16.32 12.09 -5.97
CA ASP A 326 -17.47 12.55 -6.75
C ASP A 326 -18.81 12.28 -6.06
N TYR A 327 -18.93 11.22 -5.27
CA TYR A 327 -20.11 10.98 -4.44
C TYR A 327 -20.27 12.04 -3.33
N PHE A 328 -19.16 12.59 -2.81
CA PHE A 328 -19.16 13.54 -1.69
C PHE A 328 -18.31 14.78 -1.98
N PRO A 329 -18.73 15.62 -2.94
CA PRO A 329 -17.94 16.79 -3.35
C PRO A 329 -17.74 17.83 -2.23
N ALA A 330 -18.64 17.88 -1.23
CA ALA A 330 -18.50 18.73 -0.05
C ALA A 330 -17.55 18.17 1.02
N MET A 331 -17.25 16.85 0.99
CA MET A 331 -16.44 16.14 2.01
C MET A 331 -15.36 15.27 1.38
N ARG A 332 -14.68 15.78 0.34
CA ARG A 332 -13.68 15.04 -0.47
C ARG A 332 -12.56 14.42 0.36
N GLY A 333 -12.06 15.17 1.34
CA GLY A 333 -11.00 14.69 2.25
C GLY A 333 -11.46 13.50 3.08
N THR A 334 -12.65 13.58 3.67
CA THR A 334 -13.23 12.51 4.49
C THR A 334 -13.52 11.26 3.66
N ALA A 335 -14.08 11.43 2.45
CA ALA A 335 -14.36 10.32 1.53
C ALA A 335 -13.07 9.60 1.11
N GLY A 336 -12.02 10.36 0.80
CA GLY A 336 -10.70 9.81 0.48
C GLY A 336 -10.06 9.08 1.68
N ALA A 337 -10.13 9.65 2.88
CA ALA A 337 -9.61 9.03 4.10
C ALA A 337 -10.29 7.69 4.40
N LEU A 338 -11.61 7.63 4.22
CA LEU A 338 -12.38 6.39 4.42
C LEU A 338 -11.97 5.31 3.40
N GLN A 339 -11.72 5.69 2.14
CA GLN A 339 -11.22 4.79 1.11
C GLN A 339 -9.83 4.24 1.45
N PHE A 340 -8.91 5.09 1.93
CA PHE A 340 -7.60 4.64 2.38
C PHE A 340 -7.69 3.72 3.61
N PHE A 341 -8.58 4.02 4.55
CA PHE A 341 -8.81 3.16 5.71
C PHE A 341 -9.25 1.76 5.28
N ALA A 342 -10.23 1.63 4.38
CA ALA A 342 -10.66 0.33 3.85
C ALA A 342 -9.51 -0.45 3.19
N ARG A 343 -8.66 0.24 2.41
CA ARG A 343 -7.45 -0.36 1.82
C ARG A 343 -6.49 -0.89 2.89
N PHE A 344 -6.22 -0.10 3.94
CA PHE A 344 -5.32 -0.52 5.02
C PHE A 344 -5.86 -1.70 5.82
N ILE A 345 -7.18 -1.80 6.03
CA ILE A 345 -7.79 -2.99 6.64
C ILE A 345 -7.52 -4.23 5.75
N GLY A 346 -7.64 -4.11 4.42
CA GLY A 346 -7.27 -5.17 3.49
C GLY A 346 -5.80 -5.58 3.63
N THR A 347 -4.87 -4.61 3.69
CA THR A 347 -3.43 -4.89 3.88
C THR A 347 -3.12 -5.57 5.21
N THR A 348 -3.93 -5.31 6.23
CA THR A 348 -3.75 -5.85 7.58
C THR A 348 -4.24 -7.29 7.70
N ILE A 349 -5.43 -7.57 7.17
CA ILE A 349 -6.07 -8.88 7.34
C ILE A 349 -5.46 -9.92 6.39
N ALA A 350 -5.07 -9.51 5.17
CA ALA A 350 -4.62 -10.44 4.14
C ALA A 350 -3.41 -11.30 4.53
N PRO A 351 -2.28 -10.74 5.00
CA PRO A 351 -1.11 -11.56 5.31
C PRO A 351 -1.37 -12.53 6.46
N LEU A 352 -2.16 -12.11 7.44
CA LEU A 352 -2.52 -12.94 8.59
C LEU A 352 -3.41 -14.11 8.16
N ALA A 353 -4.52 -13.82 7.46
CA ALA A 353 -5.45 -14.83 7.00
C ALA A 353 -4.80 -15.79 5.98
N ALA A 354 -4.04 -15.24 5.02
CA ALA A 354 -3.32 -16.04 4.03
C ALA A 354 -2.27 -16.95 4.68
N GLY A 355 -1.54 -16.44 5.68
CA GLY A 355 -0.55 -17.21 6.43
C GLY A 355 -1.19 -18.36 7.20
N PHE A 356 -2.22 -18.11 8.00
CA PHE A 356 -2.93 -19.15 8.77
C PHE A 356 -3.52 -20.25 7.87
N LEU A 357 -4.14 -19.85 6.76
CA LEU A 357 -4.68 -20.82 5.81
C LEU A 357 -3.57 -21.65 5.16
N THR A 358 -2.45 -21.02 4.82
CA THR A 358 -1.32 -21.71 4.20
C THR A 358 -0.67 -22.70 5.16
N ASP A 359 -0.49 -22.33 6.43
CA ASP A 359 0.08 -23.21 7.46
C ASP A 359 -0.82 -24.43 7.74
N GLY A 360 -2.16 -24.27 7.66
CA GLY A 360 -3.11 -25.35 7.92
C GLY A 360 -3.53 -26.18 6.70
N LEU A 361 -3.71 -25.54 5.54
CA LEU A 361 -4.34 -26.14 4.35
C LEU A 361 -3.46 -26.04 3.08
N GLY A 362 -2.26 -25.45 3.19
CA GLY A 362 -1.33 -25.26 2.09
C GLY A 362 -1.55 -23.98 1.28
N LEU A 363 -0.55 -23.63 0.45
CA LEU A 363 -0.51 -22.40 -0.36
C LEU A 363 -1.78 -22.09 -1.18
N PRO A 364 -2.43 -23.07 -1.83
CA PRO A 364 -3.62 -22.78 -2.65
C PRO A 364 -4.79 -22.21 -1.86
N SER A 365 -4.90 -22.51 -0.56
CA SER A 365 -6.00 -22.05 0.28
C SER A 365 -5.94 -20.53 0.52
N GLY A 366 -4.74 -19.97 0.74
CA GLY A 366 -4.55 -18.53 0.91
C GLY A 366 -4.86 -17.74 -0.36
N TYR A 367 -4.42 -18.22 -1.53
CA TYR A 367 -4.78 -17.63 -2.82
C TYR A 367 -6.27 -17.79 -3.12
N GLY A 368 -6.85 -18.97 -2.81
CA GLY A 368 -8.27 -19.28 -3.00
C GLY A 368 -9.20 -18.35 -2.22
N LEU A 369 -8.87 -18.03 -0.96
CA LEU A 369 -9.63 -17.06 -0.18
C LEU A 369 -9.60 -15.67 -0.84
N ALA A 370 -8.45 -15.21 -1.30
CA ALA A 370 -8.34 -13.94 -2.00
C ALA A 370 -9.14 -13.93 -3.30
N THR A 371 -9.14 -15.03 -4.06
CA THR A 371 -9.99 -15.21 -5.24
C THR A 371 -11.47 -15.07 -4.90
N ALA A 372 -11.94 -15.75 -3.84
CA ALA A 372 -13.32 -15.71 -3.39
C ALA A 372 -13.73 -14.29 -2.95
N LEU A 373 -12.88 -13.58 -2.21
CA LEU A 373 -13.13 -12.21 -1.77
C LEU A 373 -13.17 -11.23 -2.94
N LEU A 374 -12.29 -11.36 -3.94
CA LEU A 374 -12.31 -10.53 -5.14
C LEU A 374 -13.58 -10.79 -5.96
N ALA A 375 -14.01 -12.05 -6.11
CA ALA A 375 -15.25 -12.41 -6.79
C ALA A 375 -16.47 -11.83 -6.05
N LEU A 376 -16.52 -11.96 -4.72
CA LEU A 376 -17.57 -11.36 -3.90
C LEU A 376 -17.57 -9.81 -4.04
N GLY A 377 -16.39 -9.20 -4.04
CA GLY A 377 -16.23 -7.77 -4.28
C GLY A 377 -16.74 -7.33 -5.65
N ALA A 378 -16.53 -8.12 -6.70
CA ALA A 378 -17.07 -7.87 -8.03
C ALA A 378 -18.62 -7.91 -8.03
N VAL A 379 -19.21 -8.90 -7.37
CA VAL A 379 -20.67 -9.03 -7.23
C VAL A 379 -21.25 -7.84 -6.45
N ILE A 380 -20.65 -7.49 -5.31
CA ILE A 380 -21.10 -6.34 -4.51
C ILE A 380 -20.99 -5.05 -5.32
N ALA A 381 -19.86 -4.83 -6.00
CA ALA A 381 -19.67 -3.64 -6.83
C ALA A 381 -20.71 -3.53 -7.95
N TYR A 382 -21.06 -4.65 -8.60
CA TYR A 382 -22.06 -4.69 -9.65
C TYR A 382 -23.44 -4.19 -9.18
N PHE A 383 -23.85 -4.57 -7.96
CA PHE A 383 -25.17 -4.21 -7.41
C PHE A 383 -25.20 -2.88 -6.65
N THR A 384 -24.05 -2.37 -6.18
CA THR A 384 -24.02 -1.19 -5.31
C THR A 384 -23.45 0.06 -5.97
N ILE A 385 -22.51 -0.09 -6.92
CA ILE A 385 -21.89 1.06 -7.58
C ILE A 385 -22.78 1.57 -8.72
N SER A 386 -23.14 2.85 -8.65
CA SER A 386 -23.82 3.60 -9.70
C SER A 386 -22.87 4.66 -10.28
N ASN A 387 -23.17 5.18 -11.46
CA ASN A 387 -22.45 6.35 -11.97
C ASN A 387 -22.81 7.60 -11.13
N PRO A 388 -21.85 8.50 -10.84
CA PRO A 388 -22.06 9.64 -9.92
C PRO A 388 -23.24 10.56 -10.25
N VAL A 389 -23.57 10.69 -11.54
CA VAL A 389 -24.70 11.53 -12.01
C VAL A 389 -26.04 11.10 -11.40
N HIS A 390 -26.20 9.83 -11.04
CA HIS A 390 -27.44 9.32 -10.40
C HIS A 390 -27.35 9.24 -8.87
N ALA A 391 -26.15 9.40 -8.29
CA ALA A 391 -25.95 9.29 -6.84
C ALA A 391 -26.32 10.59 -6.10
N SER A 392 -26.18 11.76 -6.72
CA SER A 392 -26.57 13.05 -6.13
C SER A 392 -28.08 13.14 -5.86
N GLU A 393 -28.91 12.49 -6.67
CA GLU A 393 -30.37 12.44 -6.48
C GLU A 393 -30.79 11.45 -5.38
N ALA A 394 -29.98 10.41 -5.11
CA ALA A 394 -30.27 9.39 -4.09
C ALA A 394 -29.85 9.83 -2.66
N VAL A 395 -28.92 10.77 -2.54
CA VAL A 395 -28.47 11.33 -1.24
C VAL A 395 -29.35 12.50 -0.82
N ALA A 396 -30.12 13.11 -1.74
CA ALA A 396 -31.05 14.19 -1.47
C ALA A 396 -32.45 13.71 -1.03
N LYS A 397 -32.73 12.41 -1.08
CA LYS A 397 -33.92 11.73 -0.54
C LYS A 397 -33.59 10.95 0.74
#